data_a8043d8611d70861cace7507c857cb03
#
_entry.id   a8043d8611d70861cace7507c857cb03
#
_cell.length_a   1.000
_cell.length_b   1.000
_cell.length_c   1.000
_cell.angle_alpha   90.00
_cell.angle_beta   90.00
_cell.angle_gamma   90.00
#
_symmetry.space_group_name_H-M   'P 1'
#
loop_
_entity.id
_entity.type
_entity.pdbx_description
1 polymer ?
#
loop_
_entity_poly.entity_id
_entity_poly.type
_entity_poly.pdbx_seq_one_letter_code
_entity_poly.pdbx_strand_id
1 'polypeptide(L)'
;MKKTVDIVIPTFKPDEKFHNLMQMLFKQTYQIGRILVMNTDASLFPKEGYDKLPNVEIRHLPREEFDHGGTRDRAACLLDGDIILFMTQDAVPADERLVERLAACFEDPGIGAAYARQLPCEDCSIVEKYTRSFNYPGQSRIKSKEELQEMGIKTFFCSNVCAAYSRSWYEKLGGFEKHTIFNEDMIFAGRLIQAGAKIAYAADAKVVHSHNYGCLEQFHRNFDMGVSQATVREALKELEFYGLTENI
;
A
#
# COMPACT_ATOMS: atom_id res chain seq x y z
N MET A 1 -1.89 -10.44 23.18
CA MET A 1 -0.52 -9.90 22.97
C MET A 1 -0.59 -8.82 21.90
N LYS A 2 0.25 -7.78 22.00
CA LYS A 2 0.33 -6.72 20.98
C LYS A 2 0.95 -7.32 19.73
N LYS A 3 0.33 -7.12 18.56
CA LYS A 3 0.81 -7.65 17.28
C LYS A 3 2.10 -6.94 16.84
N THR A 4 3.04 -7.68 16.28
CA THR A 4 4.26 -7.11 15.69
C THR A 4 3.96 -6.56 14.30
N VAL A 5 4.51 -5.38 13.97
CA VAL A 5 4.36 -4.73 12.66
C VAL A 5 5.72 -4.59 12.01
N ASP A 6 5.90 -5.21 10.86
CA ASP A 6 7.07 -5.01 10.00
C ASP A 6 6.68 -4.16 8.79
N ILE A 7 7.63 -3.35 8.30
CA ILE A 7 7.38 -2.39 7.21
C ILE A 7 8.24 -2.74 6.00
N VAL A 8 7.63 -2.66 4.82
CA VAL A 8 8.30 -2.81 3.51
C VAL A 8 8.20 -1.50 2.75
N ILE A 9 9.34 -0.99 2.27
CA ILE A 9 9.41 0.25 1.50
C ILE A 9 10.22 0.00 0.21
N PRO A 10 9.56 -0.21 -0.94
CA PRO A 10 10.25 -0.17 -2.22
C PRO A 10 10.75 1.25 -2.52
N THR A 11 11.99 1.40 -2.98
CA THR A 11 12.58 2.69 -3.27
C THR A 11 13.30 2.70 -4.63
N PHE A 12 13.25 3.85 -5.30
CA PHE A 12 14.05 4.17 -6.47
C PHE A 12 14.41 5.65 -6.44
N LYS A 13 15.72 5.96 -6.44
CA LYS A 13 16.22 7.33 -6.31
C LYS A 13 15.58 8.05 -5.12
N PRO A 14 15.68 7.51 -3.89
CA PRO A 14 15.05 8.12 -2.73
C PRO A 14 15.55 9.56 -2.53
N ASP A 15 14.61 10.43 -2.23
CA ASP A 15 14.79 11.88 -2.07
C ASP A 15 14.51 12.34 -0.63
N GLU A 16 14.31 13.64 -0.44
CA GLU A 16 13.97 14.23 0.85
C GLU A 16 12.67 13.68 1.45
N LYS A 17 11.68 13.28 0.61
CA LYS A 17 10.45 12.68 1.11
C LYS A 17 10.71 11.32 1.78
N PHE A 18 11.63 10.53 1.21
CA PHE A 18 12.07 9.29 1.86
C PHE A 18 12.76 9.55 3.19
N HIS A 19 13.60 10.58 3.28
CA HIS A 19 14.23 10.98 4.54
C HIS A 19 13.17 11.35 5.60
N ASN A 20 12.19 12.16 5.23
CA ASN A 20 11.08 12.56 6.09
C ASN A 20 10.21 11.36 6.51
N LEU A 21 9.95 10.43 5.59
CA LEU A 21 9.27 9.17 5.90
C LEU A 21 10.02 8.42 6.99
N MET A 22 11.32 8.17 6.82
CA MET A 22 12.12 7.43 7.79
C MET A 22 12.15 8.13 9.15
N GLN A 23 12.34 9.45 9.19
CA GLN A 23 12.28 10.23 10.44
C GLN A 23 10.93 10.06 11.15
N MET A 24 9.81 10.09 10.43
CA MET A 24 8.49 9.94 11.01
C MET A 24 8.20 8.49 11.45
N LEU A 25 8.78 7.49 10.80
CA LEU A 25 8.68 6.10 11.24
C LEU A 25 9.39 5.88 12.59
N PHE A 26 10.53 6.52 12.81
CA PHE A 26 11.23 6.45 14.12
C PHE A 26 10.53 7.17 15.26
N LYS A 27 9.59 8.07 14.96
CA LYS A 27 8.78 8.78 15.96
C LYS A 27 7.46 8.08 16.27
N GLN A 28 7.14 6.97 15.60
CA GLN A 28 5.86 6.29 15.83
C GLN A 28 5.72 5.78 17.27
N THR A 29 4.53 5.99 17.84
CA THR A 29 4.17 5.52 19.20
C THR A 29 4.05 3.99 19.27
N TYR A 30 3.79 3.35 18.14
CA TYR A 30 3.76 1.90 18.03
C TYR A 30 5.14 1.36 17.70
N GLN A 31 5.60 0.39 18.47
CA GLN A 31 6.91 -0.22 18.23
C GLN A 31 6.91 -0.98 16.90
N ILE A 32 7.73 -0.52 15.97
CA ILE A 32 7.97 -1.17 14.68
C ILE A 32 9.01 -2.27 14.90
N GLY A 33 8.74 -3.46 14.38
CA GLY A 33 9.67 -4.59 14.38
C GLY A 33 10.83 -4.31 13.42
N ARG A 34 10.69 -4.67 12.17
CA ARG A 34 11.70 -4.46 11.13
C ARG A 34 11.20 -3.50 10.05
N ILE A 35 12.10 -2.71 9.48
CA ILE A 35 11.87 -1.90 8.29
C ILE A 35 12.77 -2.43 7.19
N LEU A 36 12.20 -3.03 6.16
CA LEU A 36 12.90 -3.55 5.01
C LEU A 36 12.75 -2.61 3.82
N VAL A 37 13.84 -1.96 3.44
CA VAL A 37 13.91 -1.10 2.25
C VAL A 37 14.39 -1.92 1.06
N MET A 38 13.55 -2.05 0.03
CA MET A 38 13.87 -2.71 -1.24
C MET A 38 14.26 -1.66 -2.27
N ASN A 39 15.55 -1.34 -2.33
CA ASN A 39 16.04 -0.28 -3.19
C ASN A 39 16.43 -0.78 -4.58
N THR A 40 15.88 -0.14 -5.59
CA THR A 40 16.26 -0.36 -6.98
C THR A 40 17.46 0.50 -7.33
N ASP A 41 18.55 -0.15 -7.78
CA ASP A 41 19.83 0.44 -8.15
C ASP A 41 20.62 1.02 -6.95
N ALA A 42 21.59 0.24 -6.48
CA ALA A 42 22.46 0.60 -5.34
C ALA A 42 23.22 1.93 -5.53
N SER A 43 23.57 2.28 -6.79
CA SER A 43 24.32 3.50 -7.09
C SER A 43 23.52 4.79 -6.84
N LEU A 44 22.20 4.69 -6.79
CA LEU A 44 21.26 5.79 -6.63
C LEU A 44 20.73 5.92 -5.19
N PHE A 45 21.19 5.06 -4.28
CA PHE A 45 20.80 5.13 -2.87
C PHE A 45 21.71 6.08 -2.09
N PRO A 46 21.18 6.91 -1.18
CA PRO A 46 21.99 7.78 -0.33
C PRO A 46 23.02 6.98 0.47
N LYS A 47 24.26 7.47 0.52
CA LYS A 47 25.35 6.83 1.28
C LYS A 47 25.22 7.03 2.80
N GLU A 48 24.18 7.64 3.26
CA GLU A 48 23.96 8.01 4.65
C GLU A 48 23.21 6.90 5.40
N GLY A 49 23.92 6.22 6.24
CA GLY A 49 23.69 5.66 7.57
C GLY A 49 22.37 4.97 7.95
N TYR A 50 21.39 4.74 7.05
CA TYR A 50 20.17 4.00 7.41
C TYR A 50 20.45 2.54 7.75
N ASP A 51 21.49 1.95 7.16
CA ASP A 51 21.97 0.58 7.39
C ASP A 51 22.55 0.38 8.82
N LYS A 52 22.82 1.47 9.53
CA LYS A 52 23.33 1.44 10.90
C LYS A 52 22.22 1.39 11.96
N LEU A 53 20.98 1.51 11.56
CA LEU A 53 19.85 1.51 12.47
C LEU A 53 19.44 0.05 12.78
N PRO A 54 19.25 -0.31 14.06
CA PRO A 54 19.17 -1.71 14.48
C PRO A 54 17.99 -2.51 13.92
N ASN A 55 16.93 -1.82 13.47
CA ASN A 55 15.74 -2.45 12.91
C ASN A 55 15.52 -2.12 11.43
N VAL A 56 16.51 -1.54 10.74
CA VAL A 56 16.45 -1.22 9.31
C VAL A 56 17.36 -2.14 8.53
N GLU A 57 16.82 -2.76 7.52
CA GLU A 57 17.57 -3.56 6.55
C GLU A 57 17.37 -2.97 5.15
N ILE A 58 18.45 -2.80 4.39
CA ILE A 58 18.40 -2.31 3.02
C ILE A 58 18.88 -3.43 2.10
N ARG A 59 18.04 -3.76 1.12
CA ARG A 59 18.38 -4.70 0.06
C ARG A 59 18.33 -3.99 -1.28
N HIS A 60 19.39 -4.13 -2.04
CA HIS A 60 19.47 -3.60 -3.39
C HIS A 60 19.09 -4.67 -4.40
N LEU A 61 18.35 -4.27 -5.42
CA LEU A 61 18.03 -5.10 -6.57
C LEU A 61 18.33 -4.33 -7.87
N PRO A 62 18.72 -5.00 -8.93
CA PRO A 62 18.88 -4.37 -10.24
C PRO A 62 17.53 -3.96 -10.81
N ARG A 63 17.53 -2.97 -11.70
CA ARG A 63 16.29 -2.37 -12.22
C ARG A 63 15.41 -3.37 -12.97
N GLU A 64 16.02 -4.29 -13.68
CA GLU A 64 15.37 -5.36 -14.46
C GLU A 64 14.64 -6.39 -13.59
N GLU A 65 14.99 -6.49 -12.30
CA GLU A 65 14.33 -7.37 -11.34
C GLU A 65 13.18 -6.71 -10.58
N PHE A 66 13.02 -5.40 -10.75
CA PHE A 66 11.94 -4.69 -10.07
C PHE A 66 10.58 -5.00 -10.69
N ASP A 67 9.66 -5.39 -9.84
CA ASP A 67 8.27 -5.67 -10.16
C ASP A 67 7.42 -5.24 -8.94
N HIS A 68 6.36 -4.49 -9.16
CA HIS A 68 5.58 -3.90 -8.07
C HIS A 68 5.02 -4.94 -7.10
N GLY A 69 4.42 -6.02 -7.62
CA GLY A 69 3.90 -7.10 -6.80
C GLY A 69 5.01 -8.01 -6.28
N GLY A 70 5.86 -8.53 -7.17
CA GLY A 70 6.90 -9.49 -6.84
C GLY A 70 7.98 -8.96 -5.90
N THR A 71 8.37 -7.67 -6.01
CA THR A 71 9.34 -7.07 -5.08
C THR A 71 8.77 -6.96 -3.67
N ARG A 72 7.49 -6.55 -3.53
CA ARG A 72 6.79 -6.50 -2.23
C ARG A 72 6.60 -7.89 -1.65
N ASP A 73 6.21 -8.87 -2.48
CA ASP A 73 6.03 -10.25 -2.07
C ASP A 73 7.34 -10.89 -1.57
N ARG A 74 8.43 -10.71 -2.32
CA ARG A 74 9.78 -11.14 -1.90
C ARG A 74 10.17 -10.51 -0.56
N ALA A 75 9.88 -9.23 -0.36
CA ALA A 75 10.16 -8.55 0.91
C ALA A 75 9.30 -9.11 2.06
N ALA A 76 8.03 -9.36 1.83
CA ALA A 76 7.12 -9.93 2.83
C ALA A 76 7.60 -11.31 3.33
N CYS A 77 8.17 -12.14 2.43
CA CYS A 77 8.73 -13.45 2.79
C CYS A 77 10.00 -13.38 3.66
N LEU A 78 10.63 -12.21 3.80
CA LEU A 78 11.84 -12.00 4.62
C LEU A 78 11.54 -11.46 6.01
N LEU A 79 10.30 -11.20 6.29
CA LEU A 79 9.80 -10.59 7.53
C LEU A 79 8.92 -11.58 8.28
N ASP A 80 8.80 -11.41 9.60
CA ASP A 80 8.09 -12.35 10.48
C ASP A 80 6.96 -11.68 11.29
N GLY A 81 6.77 -10.36 11.16
CA GLY A 81 5.75 -9.62 11.89
C GLY A 81 4.33 -10.12 11.61
N ASP A 82 3.43 -10.05 12.60
CA ASP A 82 2.03 -10.43 12.48
C ASP A 82 1.26 -9.59 11.44
N ILE A 83 1.75 -8.37 11.23
CA ILE A 83 1.21 -7.40 10.26
C ILE A 83 2.36 -6.93 9.37
N ILE A 84 2.13 -6.92 8.06
CA ILE A 84 3.06 -6.40 7.06
C ILE A 84 2.50 -5.07 6.57
N LEU A 85 3.20 -3.97 6.83
CA LEU A 85 2.85 -2.63 6.34
C LEU A 85 3.68 -2.29 5.11
N PHE A 86 3.04 -2.15 3.96
CA PHE A 86 3.68 -1.62 2.76
C PHE A 86 3.49 -0.12 2.67
N MET A 87 4.56 0.59 2.33
CA MET A 87 4.55 2.04 2.09
C MET A 87 5.35 2.39 0.84
N THR A 88 4.92 3.41 0.10
CA THR A 88 5.78 4.01 -0.93
C THR A 88 6.76 4.99 -0.28
N GLN A 89 7.91 5.20 -0.93
CA GLN A 89 9.01 6.02 -0.39
C GLN A 89 8.64 7.48 -0.10
N ASP A 90 7.52 7.95 -0.61
CA ASP A 90 7.05 9.34 -0.54
C ASP A 90 5.74 9.49 0.25
N ALA A 91 5.29 8.43 0.93
CA ALA A 91 4.11 8.43 1.79
C ALA A 91 4.52 8.77 3.24
N VAL A 92 4.61 10.06 3.56
CA VAL A 92 5.09 10.51 4.87
C VAL A 92 3.96 10.45 5.89
N PRO A 93 4.12 9.76 7.06
CA PRO A 93 3.14 9.79 8.13
C PRO A 93 2.80 11.22 8.56
N ALA A 94 1.51 11.55 8.66
CA ALA A 94 1.08 12.87 9.06
C ALA A 94 1.26 13.13 10.58
N ASP A 95 1.36 12.06 11.37
CA ASP A 95 1.60 12.11 12.80
C ASP A 95 2.27 10.82 13.32
N GLU A 96 2.56 10.78 14.62
CA GLU A 96 3.28 9.68 15.28
C GLU A 96 2.38 8.45 15.56
N ARG A 97 1.11 8.47 15.19
CA ARG A 97 0.13 7.40 15.51
C ARG A 97 -0.35 6.62 14.29
N LEU A 98 0.27 6.78 13.13
CA LEU A 98 -0.11 6.08 11.90
C LEU A 98 -0.13 4.56 12.10
N VAL A 99 0.99 4.01 12.58
CA VAL A 99 1.15 2.54 12.75
C VAL A 99 0.22 2.02 13.82
N GLU A 100 0.04 2.74 14.92
CA GLU A 100 -0.90 2.39 16.00
C GLU A 100 -2.33 2.24 15.48
N ARG A 101 -2.79 3.24 14.68
CA ARG A 101 -4.17 3.24 14.14
C ARG A 101 -4.39 2.14 13.12
N LEU A 102 -3.39 1.86 12.27
CA LEU A 102 -3.47 0.73 11.33
C LEU A 102 -3.46 -0.60 12.06
N ALA A 103 -2.58 -0.79 13.05
CA ALA A 103 -2.50 -2.02 13.84
C ALA A 103 -3.80 -2.31 14.61
N ALA A 104 -4.47 -1.28 15.12
CA ALA A 104 -5.74 -1.40 15.82
C ALA A 104 -6.86 -2.01 14.95
N CYS A 105 -6.83 -1.79 13.63
CA CYS A 105 -7.81 -2.42 12.74
C CYS A 105 -7.79 -3.95 12.81
N PHE A 106 -6.64 -4.54 13.13
CA PHE A 106 -6.47 -5.99 13.19
C PHE A 106 -6.82 -6.59 14.56
N GLU A 107 -7.42 -5.83 15.47
CA GLU A 107 -8.09 -6.39 16.66
C GLU A 107 -9.29 -7.25 16.25
N ASP A 108 -9.98 -6.90 15.17
CA ASP A 108 -10.92 -7.79 14.48
C ASP A 108 -10.13 -8.79 13.62
N PRO A 109 -10.13 -10.11 13.95
CA PRO A 109 -9.42 -11.13 13.19
C PRO A 109 -9.98 -11.33 11.76
N GLY A 110 -11.17 -10.82 11.48
CA GLY A 110 -11.75 -10.81 10.15
C GLY A 110 -11.13 -9.78 9.20
N ILE A 111 -10.34 -8.82 9.71
CA ILE A 111 -9.64 -7.84 8.86
C ILE A 111 -8.42 -8.48 8.22
N GLY A 112 -8.43 -8.56 6.90
CA GLY A 112 -7.30 -9.04 6.11
C GLY A 112 -6.35 -7.93 5.67
N ALA A 113 -6.88 -6.72 5.44
CA ALA A 113 -6.11 -5.54 5.08
C ALA A 113 -6.68 -4.26 5.69
N ALA A 114 -5.80 -3.27 5.94
CA ALA A 114 -6.18 -1.93 6.37
C ALA A 114 -5.32 -0.90 5.63
N TYR A 115 -5.92 0.17 5.10
CA TYR A 115 -5.17 1.20 4.40
C TYR A 115 -5.45 2.61 4.93
N ALA A 116 -4.42 3.44 4.84
CA ALA A 116 -4.42 4.79 5.37
C ALA A 116 -5.10 5.79 4.43
N ARG A 117 -5.56 6.91 5.02
CA ARG A 117 -6.00 8.09 4.30
C ARG A 117 -4.80 8.83 3.73
N GLN A 118 -4.84 9.10 2.42
CA GLN A 118 -3.85 9.93 1.77
C GLN A 118 -4.30 11.40 1.77
N LEU A 119 -3.48 12.26 2.36
CA LEU A 119 -3.66 13.70 2.36
C LEU A 119 -2.85 14.32 1.23
N PRO A 120 -3.35 15.39 0.59
CA PRO A 120 -2.59 16.15 -0.37
C PRO A 120 -1.50 16.99 0.34
N CYS A 121 -0.38 17.26 -0.35
CA CYS A 121 0.57 18.28 0.11
C CYS A 121 -0.06 19.67 0.09
N GLU A 122 0.45 20.60 0.89
CA GLU A 122 -0.07 21.97 0.98
C GLU A 122 0.00 22.72 -0.36
N ASP A 123 1.09 22.52 -1.08
CA ASP A 123 1.43 23.17 -2.36
C ASP A 123 0.89 22.44 -3.61
N CYS A 124 0.11 21.37 -3.43
CA CYS A 124 -0.39 20.63 -4.58
C CYS A 124 -1.56 21.35 -5.29
N SER A 125 -1.76 20.99 -6.54
CA SER A 125 -2.81 21.53 -7.40
C SER A 125 -4.23 21.32 -6.82
N ILE A 126 -5.18 22.18 -7.23
CA ILE A 126 -6.60 22.06 -6.84
C ILE A 126 -7.18 20.72 -7.30
N VAL A 127 -6.76 20.22 -8.48
CA VAL A 127 -7.20 18.94 -9.03
C VAL A 127 -6.74 17.80 -8.12
N GLU A 128 -5.47 17.83 -7.68
CA GLU A 128 -4.94 16.82 -6.77
C GLU A 128 -5.65 16.87 -5.40
N LYS A 129 -5.89 18.06 -4.85
CA LYS A 129 -6.66 18.22 -3.61
C LYS A 129 -8.06 17.60 -3.71
N TYR A 130 -8.74 17.87 -4.83
CA TYR A 130 -10.06 17.29 -5.09
C TYR A 130 -10.00 15.77 -5.20
N THR A 131 -9.06 15.24 -5.98
CA THR A 131 -8.88 13.80 -6.20
C THR A 131 -8.61 13.06 -4.88
N ARG A 132 -7.74 13.62 -4.02
CA ARG A 132 -7.46 13.04 -2.70
C ARG A 132 -8.69 13.08 -1.80
N SER A 133 -9.41 14.19 -1.74
CA SER A 133 -10.61 14.30 -0.91
C SER A 133 -11.73 13.35 -1.36
N PHE A 134 -11.86 13.15 -2.68
CA PHE A 134 -12.85 12.23 -3.26
C PHE A 134 -12.53 10.77 -2.98
N ASN A 135 -11.26 10.35 -3.20
CA ASN A 135 -10.86 8.95 -3.03
C ASN A 135 -10.61 8.55 -1.57
N TYR A 136 -10.30 9.53 -0.71
CA TYR A 136 -9.95 9.31 0.70
C TYR A 136 -10.77 10.22 1.62
N PRO A 137 -12.08 9.94 1.77
CA PRO A 137 -12.97 10.74 2.60
C PRO A 137 -12.55 10.72 4.08
N GLY A 138 -13.11 11.65 4.87
CA GLY A 138 -12.78 11.78 6.30
C GLY A 138 -13.40 10.73 7.22
N GLN A 139 -14.18 9.81 6.70
CA GLN A 139 -14.89 8.79 7.47
C GLN A 139 -14.32 7.40 7.20
N SER A 140 -13.95 6.68 8.26
CA SER A 140 -13.50 5.28 8.18
C SER A 140 -14.63 4.35 7.73
N ARG A 141 -14.27 3.29 7.03
CA ARG A 141 -15.23 2.28 6.55
C ARG A 141 -14.61 0.89 6.59
N ILE A 142 -15.40 -0.10 7.00
CA ILE A 142 -15.09 -1.52 6.79
C ILE A 142 -15.79 -1.96 5.51
N LYS A 143 -15.07 -2.68 4.66
CA LYS A 143 -15.58 -3.24 3.40
C LYS A 143 -15.51 -4.75 3.46
N SER A 144 -16.58 -5.39 3.04
CA SER A 144 -16.75 -6.84 3.03
C SER A 144 -17.52 -7.26 1.78
N LYS A 145 -17.86 -8.54 1.66
CA LYS A 145 -18.63 -9.06 0.53
C LYS A 145 -20.03 -8.45 0.46
N GLU A 146 -20.60 -8.06 1.59
CA GLU A 146 -21.92 -7.46 1.70
C GLU A 146 -22.02 -6.10 1.00
N GLU A 147 -20.89 -5.33 0.96
CA GLU A 147 -20.85 -4.03 0.30
C GLU A 147 -20.69 -4.11 -1.23
N LEU A 148 -20.51 -5.29 -1.80
CA LEU A 148 -20.31 -5.45 -3.26
C LEU A 148 -21.48 -4.89 -4.08
N GLN A 149 -22.71 -5.05 -3.62
CA GLN A 149 -23.90 -4.55 -4.32
C GLN A 149 -23.95 -3.01 -4.34
N GLU A 150 -23.51 -2.37 -3.24
CA GLU A 150 -23.52 -0.90 -3.12
C GLU A 150 -22.30 -0.25 -3.77
N MET A 151 -21.11 -0.80 -3.54
CA MET A 151 -19.85 -0.18 -3.90
C MET A 151 -19.24 -0.70 -5.20
N GLY A 152 -19.69 -1.85 -5.69
CA GLY A 152 -19.11 -2.48 -6.87
C GLY A 152 -17.60 -2.70 -6.70
N ILE A 153 -16.83 -2.41 -7.74
CA ILE A 153 -15.37 -2.55 -7.77
C ILE A 153 -14.64 -1.75 -6.66
N LYS A 154 -15.25 -0.68 -6.15
CA LYS A 154 -14.67 0.12 -5.05
C LYS A 154 -14.54 -0.67 -3.74
N THR A 155 -15.28 -1.79 -3.59
CA THR A 155 -15.12 -2.71 -2.46
C THR A 155 -13.69 -3.25 -2.39
N PHE A 156 -13.07 -3.50 -3.54
CA PHE A 156 -11.71 -4.03 -3.65
C PHE A 156 -10.62 -2.95 -3.56
N PHE A 157 -10.98 -1.67 -3.48
CA PHE A 157 -10.00 -0.61 -3.42
C PHE A 157 -9.16 -0.73 -2.15
N CYS A 158 -7.85 -0.87 -2.33
CA CYS A 158 -6.82 -0.80 -1.32
C CYS A 158 -5.63 -0.08 -1.94
N SER A 159 -4.71 0.48 -1.15
CA SER A 159 -3.60 1.23 -1.73
C SER A 159 -2.31 0.99 -0.99
N ASN A 160 -1.36 0.33 -1.65
CA ASN A 160 0.00 0.08 -1.16
C ASN A 160 0.86 1.36 -1.03
N VAL A 161 0.29 2.53 -1.28
CA VAL A 161 0.90 3.79 -0.81
C VAL A 161 1.09 3.75 0.70
N CYS A 162 0.10 3.24 1.45
CA CYS A 162 0.21 2.91 2.86
C CYS A 162 -0.89 1.90 3.22
N ALA A 163 -0.58 0.61 3.17
CA ALA A 163 -1.52 -0.46 3.48
C ALA A 163 -0.87 -1.58 4.29
N ALA A 164 -1.55 -1.97 5.35
CA ALA A 164 -1.18 -3.06 6.24
C ALA A 164 -1.99 -4.31 5.91
N TYR A 165 -1.37 -5.47 6.02
CA TYR A 165 -1.98 -6.77 5.76
C TYR A 165 -1.73 -7.72 6.91
N SER A 166 -2.75 -8.46 7.31
CA SER A 166 -2.59 -9.59 8.23
C SER A 166 -1.71 -10.66 7.59
N ARG A 167 -0.60 -11.02 8.23
CA ARG A 167 0.31 -12.07 7.73
C ARG A 167 -0.42 -13.37 7.46
N SER A 168 -1.27 -13.80 8.37
CA SER A 168 -2.02 -15.05 8.22
C SER A 168 -2.92 -15.07 6.97
N TRP A 169 -3.58 -13.94 6.65
CA TRP A 169 -4.35 -13.80 5.43
C TRP A 169 -3.47 -13.69 4.20
N TYR A 170 -2.34 -12.96 4.31
CA TYR A 170 -1.39 -12.78 3.22
C TYR A 170 -0.82 -14.11 2.74
N GLU A 171 -0.33 -14.93 3.68
CA GLU A 171 0.22 -16.26 3.40
C GLU A 171 -0.84 -17.24 2.90
N LYS A 172 -2.03 -17.25 3.55
CA LYS A 172 -3.16 -18.11 3.15
C LYS A 172 -3.57 -17.92 1.70
N LEU A 173 -3.48 -16.68 1.18
CA LEU A 173 -3.90 -16.34 -0.18
C LEU A 173 -2.73 -16.26 -1.18
N GLY A 174 -1.51 -16.61 -0.77
CA GLY A 174 -0.35 -16.73 -1.65
C GLY A 174 0.34 -15.42 -2.02
N GLY A 175 0.07 -14.33 -1.26
CA GLY A 175 0.73 -13.04 -1.48
C GLY A 175 0.23 -12.27 -2.70
N PHE A 176 1.01 -11.26 -3.10
CA PHE A 176 0.67 -10.42 -4.25
C PHE A 176 0.89 -11.13 -5.59
N GLU A 177 0.10 -10.71 -6.59
CA GLU A 177 0.33 -11.09 -7.99
C GLU A 177 1.67 -10.56 -8.46
N LYS A 178 2.42 -11.40 -9.19
CA LYS A 178 3.74 -11.09 -9.74
C LYS A 178 3.60 -10.58 -11.17
N HIS A 179 4.65 -9.88 -11.63
CA HIS A 179 4.70 -9.32 -12.99
C HIS A 179 3.58 -8.33 -13.28
N THR A 180 3.20 -7.54 -12.26
CA THR A 180 2.24 -6.46 -12.39
C THR A 180 2.94 -5.10 -12.42
N ILE A 181 2.46 -4.20 -13.30
CA ILE A 181 2.90 -2.81 -13.30
C ILE A 181 2.18 -2.04 -12.19
N PHE A 182 0.87 -2.32 -11.99
CA PHE A 182 0.01 -1.75 -10.97
C PHE A 182 -1.06 -2.77 -10.56
N ASN A 183 -1.92 -2.41 -9.59
CA ASN A 183 -3.12 -3.12 -9.16
C ASN A 183 -2.86 -4.42 -8.35
N GLU A 184 -1.64 -4.72 -7.94
CA GLU A 184 -1.36 -5.86 -7.07
C GLU A 184 -2.15 -5.78 -5.76
N ASP A 185 -2.34 -4.57 -5.23
CA ASP A 185 -3.11 -4.28 -4.03
C ASP A 185 -4.61 -4.52 -4.23
N MET A 186 -5.17 -4.07 -5.35
CA MET A 186 -6.58 -4.26 -5.67
C MET A 186 -6.92 -5.73 -5.95
N ILE A 187 -6.05 -6.46 -6.66
CA ILE A 187 -6.22 -7.88 -6.92
C ILE A 187 -6.21 -8.66 -5.61
N PHE A 188 -5.22 -8.39 -4.75
CA PHE A 188 -5.13 -9.07 -3.47
C PHE A 188 -6.30 -8.73 -2.54
N ALA A 189 -6.73 -7.46 -2.52
CA ALA A 189 -7.91 -7.01 -1.81
C ALA A 189 -9.19 -7.76 -2.28
N GLY A 190 -9.31 -7.99 -3.58
CA GLY A 190 -10.39 -8.81 -4.14
C GLY A 190 -10.35 -10.25 -3.64
N ARG A 191 -9.18 -10.88 -3.64
CA ARG A 191 -9.00 -12.24 -3.09
C ARG A 191 -9.36 -12.30 -1.59
N LEU A 192 -9.02 -11.27 -0.81
CA LEU A 192 -9.40 -11.16 0.60
C LEU A 192 -10.93 -11.16 0.76
N ILE A 193 -11.64 -10.29 0.03
CA ILE A 193 -13.11 -10.17 0.10
C ILE A 193 -13.77 -11.49 -0.33
N GLN A 194 -13.29 -12.13 -1.39
CA GLN A 194 -13.80 -13.42 -1.86
C GLN A 194 -13.62 -14.53 -0.82
N ALA A 195 -12.49 -14.52 -0.12
CA ALA A 195 -12.18 -15.47 0.95
C ALA A 195 -12.93 -15.19 2.26
N GLY A 196 -13.78 -14.15 2.31
CA GLY A 196 -14.59 -13.78 3.47
C GLY A 196 -13.86 -12.86 4.47
N ALA A 197 -12.68 -12.35 4.13
CA ALA A 197 -12.02 -11.33 4.91
C ALA A 197 -12.63 -9.94 4.65
N LYS A 198 -12.33 -8.99 5.53
CA LYS A 198 -12.74 -7.60 5.43
C LYS A 198 -11.54 -6.69 5.16
N ILE A 199 -11.80 -5.51 4.61
CA ILE A 199 -10.81 -4.46 4.38
C ILE A 199 -11.22 -3.22 5.15
N ALA A 200 -10.32 -2.68 5.98
CA ALA A 200 -10.56 -1.46 6.72
C ALA A 200 -9.95 -0.25 5.98
N TYR A 201 -10.76 0.75 5.72
CA TYR A 201 -10.29 2.10 5.43
C TYR A 201 -10.18 2.85 6.75
N ALA A 202 -8.97 3.19 7.16
CA ALA A 202 -8.68 3.86 8.42
C ALA A 202 -8.46 5.37 8.17
N ALA A 203 -9.54 6.17 8.18
CA ALA A 203 -9.45 7.59 7.86
C ALA A 203 -8.62 8.41 8.87
N ASP A 204 -8.44 7.90 10.09
CA ASP A 204 -7.61 8.52 11.12
C ASP A 204 -6.13 8.19 10.97
N ALA A 205 -5.78 7.08 10.33
CA ALA A 205 -4.42 6.75 9.93
C ALA A 205 -4.08 7.54 8.66
N LYS A 206 -3.19 8.52 8.75
CA LYS A 206 -2.98 9.51 7.68
C LYS A 206 -1.54 9.54 7.21
N VAL A 207 -1.37 9.61 5.89
CA VAL A 207 -0.09 9.90 5.23
C VAL A 207 -0.24 11.10 4.30
N VAL A 208 0.78 11.94 4.21
CA VAL A 208 0.87 12.99 3.19
C VAL A 208 1.50 12.35 1.96
N HIS A 209 0.74 12.28 0.87
CA HIS A 209 1.18 11.72 -0.41
C HIS A 209 0.41 12.36 -1.54
N SER A 210 1.10 13.07 -2.41
CA SER A 210 0.53 13.65 -3.62
C SER A 210 1.59 13.90 -4.67
N HIS A 211 1.13 14.03 -5.91
CA HIS A 211 1.96 14.32 -7.06
C HIS A 211 1.34 15.44 -7.88
N ASN A 212 2.13 16.44 -8.23
CA ASN A 212 1.72 17.51 -9.14
C ASN A 212 1.99 17.12 -10.60
N TYR A 213 1.30 16.09 -11.09
CA TYR A 213 1.47 15.66 -12.47
C TYR A 213 0.95 16.70 -13.45
N GLY A 214 1.76 16.98 -14.49
CA GLY A 214 1.29 17.66 -15.67
C GLY A 214 0.35 16.78 -16.51
N CYS A 215 -0.35 17.39 -17.49
CA CYS A 215 -1.31 16.64 -18.32
C CYS A 215 -0.70 15.42 -19.02
N LEU A 216 0.55 15.54 -19.50
CA LEU A 216 1.23 14.45 -20.20
C LEU A 216 1.62 13.31 -19.24
N GLU A 217 2.13 13.64 -18.06
CA GLU A 217 2.46 12.65 -17.03
C GLU A 217 1.20 11.91 -16.56
N GLN A 218 0.11 12.64 -16.35
CA GLN A 218 -1.18 12.05 -16.00
C GLN A 218 -1.71 11.13 -17.11
N PHE A 219 -1.53 11.51 -18.37
CA PHE A 219 -1.89 10.67 -19.51
C PHE A 219 -1.08 9.37 -19.52
N HIS A 220 0.25 9.44 -19.39
CA HIS A 220 1.11 8.26 -19.34
C HIS A 220 0.72 7.34 -18.18
N ARG A 221 0.50 7.90 -16.97
CA ARG A 221 0.07 7.12 -15.82
C ARG A 221 -1.27 6.40 -16.05
N ASN A 222 -2.25 7.08 -16.65
CA ASN A 222 -3.54 6.46 -16.95
C ASN A 222 -3.42 5.38 -18.03
N PHE A 223 -2.53 5.60 -19.02
CA PHE A 223 -2.22 4.61 -20.03
C PHE A 223 -1.60 3.35 -19.40
N ASP A 224 -0.58 3.52 -18.57
CA ASP A 224 0.08 2.41 -17.87
C ASP A 224 -0.89 1.66 -16.93
N MET A 225 -1.79 2.38 -16.26
CA MET A 225 -2.87 1.76 -15.48
C MET A 225 -3.80 0.92 -16.37
N GLY A 226 -4.18 1.43 -17.54
CA GLY A 226 -4.99 0.70 -18.51
C GLY A 226 -4.29 -0.55 -19.03
N VAL A 227 -2.98 -0.45 -19.34
CA VAL A 227 -2.15 -1.60 -19.74
C VAL A 227 -2.09 -2.63 -18.62
N SER A 228 -1.84 -2.20 -17.38
CA SER A 228 -1.81 -3.11 -16.22
C SER A 228 -3.16 -3.83 -16.04
N GLN A 229 -4.28 -3.11 -16.12
CA GLN A 229 -5.61 -3.72 -16.03
C GLN A 229 -5.87 -4.73 -17.17
N ALA A 230 -5.42 -4.44 -18.38
CA ALA A 230 -5.54 -5.37 -19.50
C ALA A 230 -4.70 -6.64 -19.31
N THR A 231 -3.48 -6.49 -18.77
CA THR A 231 -2.55 -7.60 -18.52
C THR A 231 -3.07 -8.53 -17.41
N VAL A 232 -3.66 -7.97 -16.36
CA VAL A 232 -4.23 -8.74 -15.23
C VAL A 232 -5.73 -9.00 -15.39
N ARG A 233 -6.27 -8.82 -16.60
CA ARG A 233 -7.71 -8.94 -16.88
C ARG A 233 -8.32 -10.27 -16.43
N GLU A 234 -7.58 -11.36 -16.52
CA GLU A 234 -8.08 -12.68 -16.08
C GLU A 234 -8.20 -12.72 -14.55
N ALA A 235 -7.20 -12.23 -13.83
CA ALA A 235 -7.26 -12.11 -12.38
C ALA A 235 -8.39 -11.15 -11.93
N LEU A 236 -8.65 -10.08 -12.68
CA LEU A 236 -9.77 -9.17 -12.43
C LEU A 236 -11.11 -9.80 -12.81
N LYS A 237 -11.19 -10.61 -13.88
CA LYS A 237 -12.42 -11.34 -14.26
C LYS A 237 -12.83 -12.36 -13.21
N GLU A 238 -11.90 -13.03 -12.56
CA GLU A 238 -12.20 -13.88 -11.42
C GLU A 238 -12.88 -13.10 -10.29
N LEU A 239 -12.55 -11.80 -10.16
CA LEU A 239 -13.21 -10.87 -9.24
C LEU A 239 -14.58 -10.39 -9.77
N GLU A 240 -14.73 -10.20 -11.09
CA GLU A 240 -15.96 -9.75 -11.76
C GLU A 240 -17.10 -10.79 -11.72
N PHE A 241 -16.79 -12.09 -11.66
CA PHE A 241 -17.78 -13.16 -11.70
C PHE A 241 -18.79 -13.14 -10.52
N TYR A 242 -18.56 -12.26 -9.54
CA TYR A 242 -19.44 -12.12 -8.38
C TYR A 242 -20.43 -10.94 -8.45
N GLY A 243 -20.82 -10.47 -9.62
CA GLY A 243 -21.97 -9.56 -9.76
C GLY A 243 -21.70 -8.21 -10.40
N LEU A 244 -20.57 -8.02 -11.10
CA LEU A 244 -20.24 -6.77 -11.78
C LEU A 244 -20.57 -6.74 -13.29
N THR A 245 -21.27 -7.73 -13.82
CA THR A 245 -21.52 -7.90 -15.26
C THR A 245 -22.62 -6.99 -15.83
N GLU A 246 -23.29 -6.17 -15.05
CA GLU A 246 -24.45 -5.41 -15.57
C GLU A 246 -24.29 -3.88 -15.66
N ASN A 247 -23.13 -3.30 -15.32
CA ASN A 247 -23.01 -1.83 -15.40
C ASN A 247 -21.60 -1.33 -15.73
N ILE A 248 -21.05 -1.73 -16.90
CA ILE A 248 -19.97 -0.99 -17.58
C ILE A 248 -20.39 -0.67 -19.01
#